data_94cd4cc4392d1379880c3f4d3f1a3d01
#
_entry.id   94cd4cc4392d1379880c3f4d3f1a3d01
#
_cell.length_a   1.000
_cell.length_b   1.000
_cell.length_c   1.000
_cell.angle_alpha   90.00
_cell.angle_beta   90.00
_cell.angle_gamma   90.00
#
_symmetry.space_group_name_H-M   'P 1'
#
loop_
_entity.id
_entity.type
_entity.pdbx_description
1 polymer ?
#
loop_
_entity_poly.entity_id
_entity_poly.type
_entity_poly.pdbx_seq_one_letter_code
_entity_poly.pdbx_strand_id
1 'polypeptide(L)'
;MEKEQYPKGRIGDISCLGICHPTEDPEKVVTARCNLLGPDARFELVVAESHFGLPMKLVTGRTEGNAAFTHILSRLTGKDIDELLNQLDQRMDDSNRLHMRFDKQSAFTDAPVLYSSADPASRKQRDSVDIEIRLITYPGKRETAIGFISRLIDEVRNKQG
;
A
#
# COMPACT_ATOMS: atom_id res chain seq x y z
N MET A 1 0.73 -33.83 7.58
CA MET A 1 0.83 -32.54 8.19
C MET A 1 0.41 -31.44 7.27
N GLU A 2 -0.52 -30.68 7.74
CA GLU A 2 -1.25 -29.72 6.92
C GLU A 2 -0.48 -28.47 6.53
N LYS A 3 0.72 -28.29 7.10
CA LYS A 3 1.55 -27.12 6.79
C LYS A 3 1.93 -26.99 5.33
N GLU A 4 1.93 -28.11 4.61
CA GLU A 4 2.30 -28.12 3.20
C GLU A 4 1.18 -27.69 2.28
N GLN A 5 -0.05 -27.57 2.80
CA GLN A 5 -1.19 -27.15 2.00
C GLN A 5 -1.24 -25.64 1.77
N TYR A 6 -0.41 -24.90 2.48
CA TYR A 6 -0.43 -23.46 2.40
C TYR A 6 0.72 -22.92 1.58
N PRO A 7 0.46 -21.93 0.71
CA PRO A 7 1.55 -21.31 -0.05
C PRO A 7 2.57 -20.75 0.91
N LYS A 8 3.83 -21.04 0.65
CA LYS A 8 4.92 -20.41 1.38
C LYS A 8 5.19 -19.05 0.77
N GLY A 9 5.34 -18.05 1.61
CA GLY A 9 5.58 -16.73 1.11
C GLY A 9 5.94 -15.74 2.19
N ARG A 10 6.34 -14.57 1.75
CA ARG A 10 6.61 -13.42 2.60
C ARG A 10 6.33 -12.14 1.84
N ILE A 11 6.12 -11.09 2.61
CA ILE A 11 6.07 -9.75 2.04
C ILE A 11 7.52 -9.30 1.79
N GLY A 12 7.78 -8.87 0.58
CA GLY A 12 9.07 -8.26 0.21
C GLY A 12 9.05 -6.76 0.43
N ASP A 13 9.51 -6.01 -0.58
CA ASP A 13 9.53 -4.55 -0.48
C ASP A 13 8.13 -3.98 -0.53
N ILE A 14 7.95 -2.91 0.24
CA ILE A 14 6.77 -2.08 0.18
C ILE A 14 7.25 -0.69 -0.22
N SER A 15 6.74 -0.16 -1.31
CA SER A 15 7.08 1.18 -1.76
C SER A 15 5.86 2.08 -1.76
N CYS A 16 6.09 3.35 -1.49
CA CYS A 16 5.06 4.37 -1.47
C CYS A 16 5.52 5.51 -2.33
N LEU A 17 4.68 5.93 -3.27
CA LEU A 17 4.99 7.04 -4.15
C LEU A 17 3.91 8.11 -4.01
N GLY A 18 4.33 9.34 -3.96
CA GLY A 18 3.42 10.48 -3.98
C GLY A 18 4.12 11.74 -4.44
N ILE A 19 3.31 12.70 -4.82
CA ILE A 19 3.78 13.99 -5.31
C ILE A 19 3.55 15.02 -4.22
N CYS A 20 4.58 15.83 -3.94
CA CYS A 20 4.44 17.02 -3.12
C CYS A 20 4.37 18.22 -4.06
N HIS A 21 3.22 18.86 -4.11
CA HIS A 21 3.01 20.04 -4.94
C HIS A 21 3.77 21.25 -4.38
N PRO A 22 4.10 22.27 -5.19
CA PRO A 22 4.86 23.42 -4.72
C PRO A 22 4.24 24.18 -3.55
N THR A 23 2.91 24.11 -3.42
CA THR A 23 2.17 24.79 -2.35
C THR A 23 2.05 23.94 -1.07
N GLU A 24 2.49 22.68 -1.12
CA GLU A 24 2.39 21.79 0.02
C GLU A 24 3.67 21.79 0.85
N ASP A 25 3.50 21.53 2.15
CA ASP A 25 4.61 21.35 3.07
C ASP A 25 5.17 19.93 2.92
N PRO A 26 6.44 19.78 2.49
CA PRO A 26 7.04 18.45 2.34
C PRO A 26 7.02 17.60 3.62
N GLU A 27 7.16 18.24 4.78
CA GLU A 27 7.14 17.51 6.06
C GLU A 27 5.78 16.87 6.31
N LYS A 28 4.70 17.55 5.96
CA LYS A 28 3.34 17.00 6.09
C LYS A 28 3.12 15.82 5.16
N VAL A 29 3.64 15.92 3.94
CA VAL A 29 3.52 14.84 2.96
C VAL A 29 4.27 13.60 3.44
N VAL A 30 5.48 13.77 3.98
CA VAL A 30 6.25 12.68 4.57
C VAL A 30 5.52 12.08 5.78
N THR A 31 4.96 12.93 6.64
CA THR A 31 4.20 12.48 7.81
C THR A 31 3.03 11.58 7.42
N ALA A 32 2.29 11.94 6.38
CA ALA A 32 1.20 11.11 5.90
C ALA A 32 1.66 9.71 5.53
N ARG A 33 2.81 9.61 4.87
CA ARG A 33 3.35 8.33 4.46
C ARG A 33 3.94 7.54 5.62
N CYS A 34 4.54 8.23 6.60
CA CYS A 34 5.01 7.57 7.83
C CYS A 34 3.86 6.91 8.58
N ASN A 35 2.70 7.56 8.62
CA ASN A 35 1.52 7.00 9.26
C ASN A 35 1.08 5.70 8.59
N LEU A 36 1.28 5.57 7.30
CA LEU A 36 0.92 4.36 6.57
C LEU A 36 1.98 3.27 6.65
N LEU A 37 3.24 3.63 6.42
CA LEU A 37 4.31 2.63 6.31
C LEU A 37 4.94 2.24 7.64
N GLY A 38 4.74 3.03 8.68
CA GLY A 38 5.31 2.75 9.99
C GLY A 38 6.65 3.44 10.23
N PRO A 39 7.17 3.32 11.46
CA PRO A 39 8.35 4.09 11.88
C PRO A 39 9.66 3.64 11.24
N ASP A 40 9.72 2.41 10.72
CA ASP A 40 10.95 1.87 10.12
C ASP A 40 11.09 2.21 8.64
N ALA A 41 10.12 2.90 8.06
CA ALA A 41 10.15 3.27 6.66
C ALA A 41 11.19 4.35 6.39
N ARG A 42 11.81 4.28 5.22
CA ARG A 42 12.80 5.25 4.75
C ARG A 42 12.16 6.11 3.65
N PHE A 43 12.41 7.40 3.70
CA PHE A 43 11.82 8.35 2.76
C PHE A 43 12.89 9.14 2.04
N GLU A 44 12.62 9.42 0.76
CA GLU A 44 13.50 10.19 -0.10
C GLU A 44 12.67 11.23 -0.84
N LEU A 45 13.21 12.44 -0.94
CA LEU A 45 12.62 13.53 -1.70
C LEU A 45 13.46 13.76 -2.95
N VAL A 46 12.82 13.67 -4.11
CA VAL A 46 13.49 13.92 -5.39
C VAL A 46 12.82 15.10 -6.07
N VAL A 47 13.62 16.08 -6.49
CA VAL A 47 13.11 17.23 -7.21
C VAL A 47 12.94 16.87 -8.68
N ALA A 48 11.75 17.15 -9.21
CA ALA A 48 11.43 16.93 -10.61
C ALA A 48 10.69 18.14 -11.16
N GLU A 49 10.70 18.32 -12.47
CA GLU A 49 9.92 19.36 -13.12
C GLU A 49 8.59 18.78 -13.62
N SER A 50 7.50 19.54 -13.38
CA SER A 50 6.22 19.19 -13.95
C SER A 50 6.23 19.44 -15.45
N HIS A 51 5.18 18.97 -16.13
CA HIS A 51 5.00 19.20 -17.56
C HIS A 51 5.01 20.69 -17.93
N PHE A 52 4.67 21.56 -16.99
CA PHE A 52 4.65 23.02 -17.20
C PHE A 52 5.90 23.72 -16.67
N GLY A 53 6.97 22.97 -16.37
CA GLY A 53 8.21 23.55 -15.87
C GLY A 53 8.19 23.97 -14.42
N LEU A 54 7.12 23.66 -13.68
CA LEU A 54 7.03 23.98 -12.26
C LEU A 54 7.79 22.95 -11.42
N PRO A 55 8.54 23.37 -10.40
CA PRO A 55 9.24 22.42 -9.54
C PRO A 55 8.26 21.58 -8.74
N MET A 56 8.46 20.27 -8.75
CA MET A 56 7.70 19.32 -7.97
C MET A 56 8.68 18.44 -7.21
N LYS A 57 8.23 17.92 -6.07
CA LYS A 57 8.99 16.94 -5.31
C LYS A 57 8.26 15.62 -5.34
N LEU A 58 8.99 14.56 -5.66
CA LEU A 58 8.48 13.21 -5.54
C LEU A 58 8.92 12.67 -4.19
N VAL A 59 7.95 12.17 -3.43
CA VAL A 59 8.22 11.54 -2.13
C VAL A 59 8.12 10.04 -2.34
N THR A 60 9.22 9.35 -2.14
CA THR A 60 9.25 7.89 -2.18
C THR A 60 9.54 7.36 -0.80
N GLY A 61 8.75 6.39 -0.37
CA GLY A 61 8.97 5.71 0.90
C GLY A 61 9.20 4.23 0.65
N ARG A 62 10.01 3.61 1.48
CA ARG A 62 10.29 2.18 1.38
C ARG A 62 10.35 1.54 2.75
N THR A 63 9.76 0.37 2.83
CA THR A 63 9.87 -0.53 3.97
C THR A 63 9.78 -1.96 3.45
N GLU A 64 9.76 -2.94 4.34
CA GLU A 64 9.69 -4.33 3.92
C GLU A 64 9.14 -5.21 5.03
N GLY A 65 8.69 -6.40 4.64
CA GLY A 65 8.38 -7.46 5.57
C GLY A 65 6.92 -7.53 6.00
N ASN A 66 6.60 -8.67 6.62
CA ASN A 66 5.24 -8.95 7.07
C ASN A 66 4.75 -7.97 8.15
N ALA A 67 5.65 -7.57 9.05
CA ALA A 67 5.28 -6.65 10.12
C ALA A 67 4.87 -5.29 9.58
N ALA A 68 5.56 -4.79 8.55
CA ALA A 68 5.20 -3.53 7.90
C ALA A 68 3.84 -3.62 7.23
N PHE A 69 3.55 -4.72 6.54
CA PHE A 69 2.25 -4.93 5.93
C PHE A 69 1.15 -5.02 6.99
N THR A 70 1.41 -5.72 8.07
CA THR A 70 0.46 -5.80 9.20
C THR A 70 0.18 -4.41 9.78
N HIS A 71 1.19 -3.56 9.86
CA HIS A 71 1.01 -2.17 10.30
C HIS A 71 0.04 -1.42 9.38
N ILE A 72 0.22 -1.56 8.05
CA ILE A 72 -0.68 -0.93 7.09
C ILE A 72 -2.12 -1.41 7.31
N LEU A 73 -2.31 -2.71 7.44
CA LEU A 73 -3.64 -3.29 7.66
C LEU A 73 -4.27 -2.81 8.96
N SER A 74 -3.46 -2.62 10.00
CA SER A 74 -3.96 -2.17 11.30
C SER A 74 -4.57 -0.78 11.27
N ARG A 75 -4.25 0.00 10.24
CA ARG A 75 -4.79 1.35 10.05
C ARG A 75 -6.12 1.35 9.31
N LEU A 76 -6.51 0.23 8.72
CA LEU A 76 -7.72 0.13 7.91
C LEU A 76 -8.93 -0.25 8.75
N THR A 77 -10.11 0.22 8.33
CA THR A 77 -11.37 -0.23 8.92
C THR A 77 -11.67 -1.65 8.46
N GLY A 78 -12.54 -2.36 9.20
CA GLY A 78 -12.98 -3.69 8.78
C GLY A 78 -13.62 -3.70 7.40
N LYS A 79 -14.35 -2.63 7.07
CA LYS A 79 -14.94 -2.47 5.75
C LYS A 79 -13.88 -2.38 4.65
N ASP A 80 -12.82 -1.61 4.88
CA ASP A 80 -11.74 -1.47 3.90
C ASP A 80 -10.96 -2.77 3.75
N ILE A 81 -10.77 -3.50 4.83
CA ILE A 81 -10.12 -4.82 4.78
C ILE A 81 -10.97 -5.79 3.95
N ASP A 82 -12.28 -5.79 4.15
CA ASP A 82 -13.18 -6.66 3.37
C ASP A 82 -13.17 -6.28 1.89
N GLU A 83 -13.15 -4.99 1.56
CA GLU A 83 -13.02 -4.53 0.18
C GLU A 83 -11.69 -4.97 -0.43
N LEU A 84 -10.59 -4.86 0.32
CA LEU A 84 -9.29 -5.30 -0.14
C LEU A 84 -9.30 -6.79 -0.47
N LEU A 85 -9.88 -7.62 0.40
CA LEU A 85 -10.01 -9.06 0.14
C LEU A 85 -10.81 -9.36 -1.12
N ASN A 86 -11.90 -8.63 -1.31
CA ASN A 86 -12.76 -8.83 -2.48
C ASN A 86 -12.12 -8.35 -3.78
N GLN A 87 -11.13 -7.48 -3.71
CA GLN A 87 -10.50 -6.85 -4.86
C GLN A 87 -9.07 -7.31 -5.12
N LEU A 88 -8.62 -8.37 -4.45
CA LEU A 88 -7.23 -8.85 -4.60
C LEU A 88 -6.89 -9.19 -6.05
N ASP A 89 -7.83 -9.78 -6.77
CA ASP A 89 -7.62 -10.14 -8.16
C ASP A 89 -7.37 -8.92 -9.04
N GLN A 90 -8.07 -7.83 -8.75
CA GLN A 90 -7.96 -6.59 -9.52
C GLN A 90 -6.76 -5.75 -9.10
N ARG A 91 -6.29 -5.90 -7.86
CA ARG A 91 -5.18 -5.12 -7.31
C ARG A 91 -3.83 -5.80 -7.48
N MET A 92 -3.82 -7.09 -7.77
CA MET A 92 -2.59 -7.85 -7.98
C MET A 92 -2.20 -7.81 -9.46
N ASP A 93 -0.99 -7.34 -9.75
CA ASP A 93 -0.49 -7.33 -11.13
C ASP A 93 0.21 -8.65 -11.48
N ASP A 94 0.68 -8.75 -12.72
CA ASP A 94 1.31 -9.97 -13.23
C ASP A 94 2.69 -10.22 -12.65
N SER A 95 3.25 -9.23 -11.96
CA SER A 95 4.55 -9.34 -11.30
C SER A 95 4.43 -9.63 -9.79
N ASN A 96 3.25 -10.06 -9.35
CA ASN A 96 2.95 -10.38 -7.95
C ASN A 96 3.12 -9.17 -7.02
N ARG A 97 2.70 -8.01 -7.50
CA ARG A 97 2.67 -6.80 -6.70
C ARG A 97 1.24 -6.38 -6.44
N LEU A 98 0.95 -6.15 -5.17
CA LEU A 98 -0.36 -5.68 -4.74
C LEU A 98 -0.36 -4.15 -4.72
N HIS A 99 -1.34 -3.56 -5.35
CA HIS A 99 -1.48 -2.11 -5.44
C HIS A 99 -2.61 -1.60 -4.55
N MET A 100 -2.28 -0.65 -3.70
CA MET A 100 -3.24 0.00 -2.81
C MET A 100 -3.11 1.50 -2.98
N ARG A 101 -4.25 2.17 -3.05
CA ARG A 101 -4.29 3.63 -3.21
C ARG A 101 -5.13 4.22 -2.10
N PHE A 102 -4.57 5.20 -1.42
CA PHE A 102 -5.23 5.85 -0.29
C PHE A 102 -5.49 7.32 -0.59
N ASP A 103 -6.53 7.85 0.03
CA ASP A 103 -6.77 9.28 0.04
C ASP A 103 -5.63 9.98 0.78
N LYS A 104 -5.04 10.97 0.14
CA LYS A 104 -3.86 11.66 0.68
C LYS A 104 -4.16 12.39 1.97
N GLN A 105 -5.32 13.05 2.05
CA GLN A 105 -5.68 13.80 3.26
C GLN A 105 -5.97 12.88 4.44
N SER A 106 -6.69 11.79 4.21
CA SER A 106 -6.98 10.83 5.28
C SER A 106 -5.73 10.12 5.79
N ALA A 107 -4.68 10.02 4.96
CA ALA A 107 -3.42 9.42 5.36
C ALA A 107 -2.71 10.18 6.49
N PHE A 108 -3.05 11.47 6.70
CA PHE A 108 -2.54 12.23 7.85
C PHE A 108 -3.21 11.82 9.16
N THR A 109 -4.33 11.15 9.09
CA THR A 109 -5.11 10.76 10.27
C THR A 109 -4.82 9.32 10.65
N ASP A 110 -5.39 8.88 11.76
CA ASP A 110 -5.29 7.49 12.22
C ASP A 110 -6.20 6.55 11.43
N ALA A 111 -7.02 7.09 10.54
CA ALA A 111 -7.98 6.30 9.76
C ALA A 111 -7.85 6.61 8.25
N PRO A 112 -6.77 6.12 7.60
CA PRO A 112 -6.61 6.33 6.17
C PRO A 112 -7.71 5.61 5.39
N VAL A 113 -8.21 6.25 4.33
CA VAL A 113 -9.29 5.72 3.50
C VAL A 113 -8.71 5.08 2.25
N LEU A 114 -8.99 3.80 2.07
CA LEU A 114 -8.58 3.04 0.90
C LEU A 114 -9.56 3.29 -0.25
N TYR A 115 -9.03 3.67 -1.41
CA TYR A 115 -9.86 3.81 -2.59
C TYR A 115 -10.20 2.43 -3.17
N SER A 116 -11.46 2.28 -3.57
CA SER A 116 -11.89 1.09 -4.28
C SER A 116 -11.23 1.00 -5.64
N SER A 117 -10.81 -0.19 -6.06
CA SER A 117 -10.24 -0.40 -7.38
C SER A 117 -11.24 -0.13 -8.50
N ALA A 118 -12.54 -0.23 -8.19
CA ALA A 118 -13.62 0.00 -9.15
C ALA A 118 -14.10 1.46 -9.18
N ASP A 119 -13.62 2.31 -8.27
CA ASP A 119 -14.07 3.70 -8.17
C ASP A 119 -13.45 4.55 -9.28
N PRO A 120 -14.26 5.13 -10.19
CA PRO A 120 -13.72 6.02 -11.22
C PRO A 120 -13.01 7.25 -10.66
N ALA A 121 -13.41 7.73 -9.49
CA ALA A 121 -12.78 8.86 -8.83
C ALA A 121 -11.33 8.55 -8.47
N SER A 122 -11.02 7.30 -8.11
CA SER A 122 -9.66 6.90 -7.76
C SER A 122 -8.69 7.01 -8.94
N ARG A 123 -9.20 6.88 -10.18
CA ARG A 123 -8.39 7.00 -11.38
C ARG A 123 -8.08 8.45 -11.74
N LYS A 124 -8.98 9.36 -11.39
CA LYS A 124 -8.87 10.78 -11.68
C LYS A 124 -8.22 11.55 -10.55
N GLN A 125 -8.15 10.93 -9.38
CA GLN A 125 -7.66 11.59 -8.19
C GLN A 125 -6.15 11.71 -8.26
N ARG A 126 -5.66 12.94 -8.29
CA ARG A 126 -4.22 13.21 -8.30
C ARG A 126 -3.65 13.25 -6.89
N ASP A 127 -4.51 13.40 -5.89
CA ASP A 127 -4.12 13.49 -4.48
C ASP A 127 -4.27 12.15 -3.79
N SER A 128 -3.47 11.18 -4.23
CA SER A 128 -3.46 9.85 -3.64
C SER A 128 -2.07 9.48 -3.16
N VAL A 129 -2.05 8.56 -2.21
CA VAL A 129 -0.83 7.87 -1.78
C VAL A 129 -0.90 6.46 -2.35
N ASP A 130 0.01 6.14 -3.24
CA ASP A 130 0.04 4.85 -3.91
C ASP A 130 1.05 3.94 -3.22
N ILE A 131 0.59 2.77 -2.80
CA ILE A 131 1.44 1.77 -2.16
C ILE A 131 1.49 0.54 -3.04
N GLU A 132 2.70 0.03 -3.25
CA GLU A 132 2.97 -1.16 -4.02
C GLU A 132 3.70 -2.15 -3.13
N ILE A 133 3.14 -3.36 -3.03
CA ILE A 133 3.65 -4.40 -2.13
C ILE A 133 4.08 -5.59 -2.97
N ARG A 134 5.35 -5.90 -2.91
CA ARG A 134 5.89 -7.06 -3.61
C ARG A 134 5.69 -8.31 -2.78
N LEU A 135 5.11 -9.34 -3.41
CA LEU A 135 4.90 -10.63 -2.77
C LEU A 135 5.92 -11.63 -3.30
N ILE A 136 6.57 -12.32 -2.39
CA ILE A 136 7.53 -13.36 -2.71
C ILE A 136 6.94 -14.68 -2.26
N THR A 137 6.54 -15.53 -3.21
CA THR A 137 5.88 -16.79 -2.90
C THR A 137 6.56 -17.96 -3.62
N TYR A 138 6.31 -19.15 -3.14
CA TYR A 138 6.81 -20.38 -3.70
C TYR A 138 5.64 -21.37 -3.86
N PRO A 139 5.22 -21.66 -5.11
CA PRO A 139 5.74 -21.13 -6.36
C PRO A 139 5.39 -19.65 -6.57
N GLY A 140 6.16 -18.99 -7.45
CA GLY A 140 6.00 -17.58 -7.74
C GLY A 140 4.90 -17.26 -8.75
N LYS A 141 3.75 -17.91 -8.61
CA LYS A 141 2.61 -17.71 -9.49
C LYS A 141 1.65 -16.69 -8.88
N ARG A 142 0.93 -15.99 -9.76
CA ARG A 142 -0.07 -14.99 -9.33
C ARG A 142 -1.11 -15.60 -8.39
N GLU A 143 -1.60 -16.79 -8.70
CA GLU A 143 -2.59 -17.48 -7.86
C GLU A 143 -2.04 -17.78 -6.46
N THR A 144 -0.78 -18.20 -6.39
CA THR A 144 -0.11 -18.46 -5.12
C THR A 144 0.03 -17.19 -4.30
N ALA A 145 0.38 -16.10 -4.97
CA ALA A 145 0.52 -14.79 -4.31
C ALA A 145 -0.83 -14.31 -3.76
N ILE A 146 -1.90 -14.44 -4.52
CA ILE A 146 -3.24 -14.06 -4.06
C ILE A 146 -3.65 -14.92 -2.87
N GLY A 147 -3.42 -16.23 -2.93
CA GLY A 147 -3.75 -17.13 -1.83
C GLY A 147 -2.99 -16.80 -0.55
N PHE A 148 -1.70 -16.50 -0.68
CA PHE A 148 -0.85 -16.12 0.45
C PHE A 148 -1.34 -14.82 1.11
N ILE A 149 -1.55 -13.78 0.31
CA ILE A 149 -1.94 -12.48 0.85
C ILE A 149 -3.34 -12.51 1.45
N SER A 150 -4.26 -13.23 0.82
CA SER A 150 -5.61 -13.41 1.34
C SER A 150 -5.58 -14.01 2.75
N ARG A 151 -4.75 -14.99 2.96
CA ARG A 151 -4.58 -15.66 4.23
C ARG A 151 -3.97 -14.74 5.28
N LEU A 152 -2.93 -14.00 4.90
CA LEU A 152 -2.29 -13.06 5.81
C LEU A 152 -3.27 -11.97 6.25
N ILE A 153 -4.08 -11.46 5.34
CA ILE A 153 -5.10 -10.46 5.65
C ILE A 153 -6.15 -11.04 6.61
N ASP A 154 -6.61 -12.27 6.36
CA ASP A 154 -7.58 -12.93 7.23
C ASP A 154 -7.03 -13.13 8.65
N GLU A 155 -5.78 -13.50 8.77
CA GLU A 155 -5.13 -13.65 10.08
C GLU A 155 -5.10 -12.34 10.84
N VAL A 156 -4.76 -11.25 10.17
CA VAL A 156 -4.73 -9.92 10.80
C VAL A 156 -6.13 -9.48 11.20
N ARG A 157 -7.12 -9.68 10.32
CA ARG A 157 -8.51 -9.33 10.60
C ARG A 157 -9.04 -10.09 11.83
N ASN A 158 -8.74 -11.36 11.93
CA ASN A 158 -9.20 -12.19 13.06
C ASN A 158 -8.58 -11.76 14.38
N LYS A 159 -7.34 -11.26 14.36
CA LYS A 159 -6.68 -10.74 15.56
C LYS A 159 -7.25 -9.41 16.02
N GLN A 160 -7.76 -8.60 15.08
CA GLN A 160 -8.36 -7.30 15.38
C GLN A 160 -9.82 -7.43 15.86
N GLY A 161 -10.47 -8.48 15.45
CA GLY A 161 -11.84 -8.75 15.85
C GLY A 161 -11.96 -9.35 17.25
#